data_5ed9f68d2c14bd48094bec76aaff2ffb
#
_entry.id   5ed9f68d2c14bd48094bec76aaff2ffb
#
_cell.length_a   1.000
_cell.length_b   1.000
_cell.length_c   1.000
_cell.angle_alpha   90.00
_cell.angle_beta   90.00
_cell.angle_gamma   90.00
#
_symmetry.space_group_name_H-M   'P 1'
#
loop_
_entity.id
_entity.type
_entity.pdbx_description
1 polymer ?
#
loop_
_entity_poly.entity_id
_entity_poly.type
_entity_poly.pdbx_seq_one_letter_code
_entity_poly.pdbx_strand_id
1 'polypeptide(L)'
;MNMLNLPRKVYFKKGSMGVAFREFAEVYGFKRAFIISDANLYRSGAIDSVEKLMRKKGIRTAEFFSLDEVPTFENVRSGLPKMLEYQPDIIIGIGGGSVMSAAKAMWLLYENPEMDLEAVAAKYNTLAASDNDFPATGRKAKLALMA
;
A
#
# COMPACT_ATOMS: atom_id res chain seq x y z
N MET A 1 3.05 0.20 -26.68
CA MET A 1 2.29 -0.91 -26.08
C MET A 1 2.37 -0.77 -24.58
N ASN A 2 1.24 -0.44 -23.96
CA ASN A 2 1.19 -0.34 -22.51
C ASN A 2 1.29 -1.73 -21.93
N MET A 3 2.46 -2.09 -21.44
CA MET A 3 2.56 -3.24 -20.59
C MET A 3 1.75 -2.93 -19.35
N LEU A 4 0.66 -3.67 -19.16
CA LEU A 4 -0.03 -3.72 -17.89
C LEU A 4 1.05 -3.97 -16.84
N ASN A 5 1.22 -3.03 -15.91
CA ASN A 5 2.12 -3.23 -14.79
C ASN A 5 1.54 -4.33 -13.91
N LEU A 6 1.76 -5.57 -14.33
CA LEU A 6 1.38 -6.73 -13.55
C LEU A 6 2.23 -6.77 -12.27
N PRO A 7 1.64 -7.18 -11.16
CA PRO A 7 2.41 -7.42 -9.94
C PRO A 7 3.57 -8.36 -10.22
N ARG A 8 4.73 -8.06 -9.66
CA ARG A 8 5.92 -8.92 -9.82
C ARG A 8 5.72 -10.31 -9.27
N LYS A 9 4.86 -10.45 -8.26
CA LYS A 9 4.55 -11.72 -7.63
C LYS A 9 3.12 -11.72 -7.12
N VAL A 10 2.42 -12.84 -7.34
CA VAL A 10 1.05 -13.05 -6.90
C VAL A 10 1.01 -14.30 -6.03
N TYR A 11 0.42 -14.16 -4.83
CA TYR A 11 0.17 -15.27 -3.92
C TYR A 11 -1.33 -15.59 -3.98
N PHE A 12 -1.69 -16.73 -4.49
CA PHE A 12 -3.08 -17.08 -4.72
C PHE A 12 -3.40 -18.52 -4.28
N LYS A 13 -3.38 -18.74 -2.98
CA LYS A 13 -3.81 -20.02 -2.37
C LYS A 13 -4.20 -19.77 -0.92
N LYS A 14 -5.06 -20.63 -0.39
CA LYS A 14 -5.33 -20.67 1.04
C LYS A 14 -4.00 -20.90 1.79
N GLY A 15 -3.72 -20.06 2.79
CA GLY A 15 -2.46 -20.14 3.55
C GLY A 15 -1.28 -19.41 2.91
N SER A 16 -1.45 -18.79 1.74
CA SER A 16 -0.36 -18.06 1.05
C SER A 16 0.12 -16.82 1.81
N MET A 17 -0.70 -16.29 2.70
CA MET A 17 -0.32 -15.13 3.54
C MET A 17 0.90 -15.45 4.41
N GLY A 18 0.94 -16.63 5.04
CA GLY A 18 2.10 -17.05 5.83
C GLY A 18 3.37 -17.18 5.00
N VAL A 19 3.25 -17.68 3.77
CA VAL A 19 4.37 -17.75 2.82
C VAL A 19 4.83 -16.36 2.42
N ALA A 20 3.90 -15.47 2.09
CA ALA A 20 4.22 -14.10 1.69
C ALA A 20 4.97 -13.35 2.80
N PHE A 21 4.48 -13.41 4.03
CA PHE A 21 5.10 -12.71 5.15
C PHE A 21 6.46 -13.28 5.53
N ARG A 22 6.63 -14.59 5.39
CA ARG A 22 7.95 -15.21 5.56
C ARG A 22 8.93 -14.68 4.51
N GLU A 23 8.52 -14.60 3.24
CA GLU A 23 9.36 -14.04 2.19
C GLU A 23 9.66 -12.56 2.44
N PHE A 24 8.70 -11.77 2.91
CA PHE A 24 8.91 -10.37 3.28
C PHE A 24 10.03 -10.23 4.32
N ALA A 25 10.03 -11.08 5.33
CA ALA A 25 11.03 -11.04 6.38
C ALA A 25 12.38 -11.64 5.95
N GLU A 26 12.37 -12.83 5.35
CA GLU A 26 13.58 -13.63 5.12
C GLU A 26 14.26 -13.33 3.78
N VAL A 27 13.47 -13.07 2.73
CA VAL A 27 14.01 -12.84 1.37
C VAL A 27 14.23 -11.36 1.11
N TYR A 28 13.21 -10.53 1.40
CA TYR A 28 13.28 -9.09 1.14
C TYR A 28 13.81 -8.28 2.31
N GLY A 29 13.84 -8.85 3.50
CA GLY A 29 14.37 -8.19 4.70
C GLY A 29 13.51 -7.03 5.20
N PHE A 30 12.22 -7.01 4.91
CA PHE A 30 11.33 -5.97 5.41
C PHE A 30 11.21 -6.02 6.92
N LYS A 31 11.23 -4.84 7.55
CA LYS A 31 11.20 -4.70 9.01
C LYS A 31 10.05 -3.86 9.53
N ARG A 32 9.53 -2.94 8.71
CA ARG A 32 8.46 -2.01 9.10
C ARG A 32 7.38 -1.98 8.03
N ALA A 33 6.22 -2.53 8.38
CA ALA A 33 5.05 -2.53 7.51
C ALA A 33 4.07 -1.43 7.93
N PHE A 34 3.52 -0.73 6.95
CA PHE A 34 2.44 0.23 7.15
C PHE A 34 1.18 -0.31 6.48
N ILE A 35 0.17 -0.61 7.29
CA ILE A 35 -1.07 -1.23 6.83
C ILE A 35 -2.13 -0.17 6.60
N ILE A 36 -2.70 -0.17 5.41
CA ILE A 36 -3.77 0.74 5.01
C ILE A 36 -5.02 -0.09 4.79
N SER A 37 -6.11 0.27 5.47
CA SER A 37 -7.39 -0.42 5.36
C SER A 37 -8.54 0.52 5.73
N ASP A 38 -9.76 0.01 5.72
CA ASP A 38 -10.94 0.73 6.18
C ASP A 38 -11.33 0.33 7.61
N ALA A 39 -12.14 1.18 8.25
CA ALA A 39 -12.56 0.99 9.62
C ALA A 39 -13.41 -0.28 9.82
N ASN A 40 -14.20 -0.68 8.81
CA ASN A 40 -15.04 -1.86 8.91
C ASN A 40 -14.20 -3.15 8.97
N LEU A 41 -13.18 -3.23 8.12
CA LEU A 41 -12.29 -4.38 8.11
C LEU A 41 -11.47 -4.45 9.40
N TYR A 42 -11.04 -3.30 9.91
CA TYR A 42 -10.37 -3.22 11.20
C TYR A 42 -11.24 -3.75 12.35
N ARG A 43 -12.51 -3.31 12.42
CA ARG A 43 -13.44 -3.76 13.46
C ARG A 43 -13.76 -5.25 13.38
N SER A 44 -13.64 -5.86 12.20
CA SER A 44 -13.89 -7.30 12.02
C SER A 44 -12.84 -8.19 12.69
N GLY A 45 -11.68 -7.62 13.07
CA GLY A 45 -10.56 -8.37 13.62
C GLY A 45 -9.61 -8.95 12.58
N ALA A 46 -9.91 -8.83 11.30
CA ALA A 46 -9.07 -9.36 10.22
C ALA A 46 -7.68 -8.74 10.20
N ILE A 47 -7.61 -7.43 10.44
CA ILE A 47 -6.33 -6.71 10.46
C ILE A 47 -5.46 -7.14 11.65
N ASP A 48 -6.07 -7.35 12.81
CA ASP A 48 -5.34 -7.81 13.99
C ASP A 48 -4.65 -9.16 13.76
N SER A 49 -5.32 -10.07 13.07
CA SER A 49 -4.74 -11.37 12.69
C SER A 49 -3.54 -11.21 11.75
N VAL A 50 -3.63 -10.32 10.78
CA VAL A 50 -2.53 -10.00 9.86
C VAL A 50 -1.34 -9.43 10.63
N GLU A 51 -1.58 -8.46 11.49
CA GLU A 51 -0.54 -7.82 12.29
C GLU A 51 0.17 -8.81 13.22
N LYS A 52 -0.57 -9.68 13.87
CA LYS A 52 -0.02 -10.73 14.73
C LYS A 52 0.89 -11.65 13.96
N LEU A 53 0.49 -12.07 12.77
CA LEU A 53 1.28 -12.93 11.92
C LEU A 53 2.58 -12.24 11.46
N MET A 54 2.51 -10.96 11.11
CA MET A 54 3.69 -10.17 10.73
C MET A 54 4.67 -10.03 11.89
N ARG A 55 4.16 -9.73 13.09
CA ARG A 55 5.01 -9.61 14.29
C ARG A 55 5.72 -10.91 14.62
N LYS A 56 5.07 -12.06 14.43
CA LYS A 56 5.71 -13.38 14.60
C LYS A 56 6.88 -13.58 13.63
N LYS A 57 6.88 -12.89 12.50
CA LYS A 57 7.97 -12.93 11.51
C LYS A 57 9.01 -11.84 11.74
N GLY A 58 8.90 -11.07 12.83
CA GLY A 58 9.83 -9.99 13.15
C GLY A 58 9.57 -8.69 12.41
N ILE A 59 8.40 -8.52 11.80
CA ILE A 59 8.00 -7.31 11.09
C ILE A 59 7.17 -6.45 12.03
N ARG A 60 7.61 -5.21 12.27
CA ARG A 60 6.83 -4.22 13.02
C ARG A 60 5.69 -3.70 12.14
N THR A 61 4.60 -3.30 12.77
CA THR A 61 3.42 -2.79 12.06
C THR A 61 2.98 -1.43 12.61
N ALA A 62 2.55 -0.57 11.71
CA ALA A 62 1.74 0.61 12.00
C ALA A 62 0.57 0.61 11.02
N GLU A 63 -0.51 1.29 11.37
CA GLU A 63 -1.74 1.19 10.61
C GLU A 63 -2.40 2.55 10.38
N PHE A 64 -3.17 2.64 9.30
CA PHE A 64 -4.03 3.76 8.97
C PHE A 64 -5.37 3.21 8.49
N PHE A 65 -6.42 3.44 9.27
CA PHE A 65 -7.77 2.93 9.02
C PHE A 65 -8.81 4.03 8.84
N SER A 66 -8.37 5.26 8.68
CA SER A 66 -9.25 6.42 8.58
C SER A 66 -9.70 6.71 7.16
N LEU A 67 -9.68 5.70 6.28
CA LEU A 67 -10.22 5.85 4.93
C LEU A 67 -11.74 5.87 4.97
N ASP A 68 -12.33 6.83 4.26
CA ASP A 68 -13.76 6.86 4.00
C ASP A 68 -14.17 5.73 3.06
N GLU A 69 -15.46 5.41 3.00
CA GLU A 69 -16.00 4.41 2.09
C GLU A 69 -15.62 4.68 0.63
N VAL A 70 -15.66 5.96 0.24
CA VAL A 70 -15.12 6.45 -1.02
C VAL A 70 -13.99 7.43 -0.70
N PRO A 71 -12.72 7.00 -0.73
CA PRO A 71 -11.62 7.87 -0.34
C PRO A 71 -11.46 9.08 -1.26
N THR A 72 -11.21 10.25 -0.65
CA THR A 72 -10.88 11.49 -1.35
C THR A 72 -9.36 11.71 -1.37
N PHE A 73 -8.89 12.65 -2.18
CA PHE A 73 -7.48 13.06 -2.16
C PHE A 73 -7.03 13.57 -0.79
N GLU A 74 -7.90 14.33 -0.13
CA GLU A 74 -7.64 14.83 1.24
C GLU A 74 -7.48 13.65 2.22
N ASN A 75 -8.36 12.66 2.12
CA ASN A 75 -8.33 11.46 2.96
C ASN A 75 -7.01 10.69 2.75
N VAL A 76 -6.59 10.52 1.51
CA VAL A 76 -5.32 9.88 1.16
C VAL A 76 -4.14 10.67 1.76
N ARG A 77 -4.13 12.00 1.60
CA ARG A 77 -3.07 12.85 2.16
C ARG A 77 -3.00 12.80 3.68
N SER A 78 -4.12 12.58 4.35
CA SER A 78 -4.17 12.57 5.81
C SER A 78 -3.31 11.45 6.44
N GLY A 79 -3.02 10.40 5.69
CA GLY A 79 -2.14 9.31 6.15
C GLY A 79 -0.65 9.59 5.96
N LEU A 80 -0.28 10.57 5.14
CA LEU A 80 1.11 10.82 4.79
C LEU A 80 2.01 11.20 5.97
N PRO A 81 1.61 12.09 6.90
CA PRO A 81 2.45 12.44 8.03
C PRO A 81 2.87 11.24 8.87
N LYS A 82 1.95 10.31 9.12
CA LYS A 82 2.23 9.09 9.87
C LYS A 82 3.20 8.18 9.12
N MET A 83 3.06 8.07 7.81
CA MET A 83 3.97 7.29 6.97
C MET A 83 5.38 7.89 6.99
N LEU A 84 5.50 9.19 6.86
CA LEU A 84 6.79 9.89 6.86
C LEU A 84 7.51 9.74 8.21
N GLU A 85 6.77 9.77 9.30
CA GLU A 85 7.32 9.55 10.65
C GLU A 85 7.74 8.10 10.85
N TYR A 86 6.90 7.16 10.46
CA TYR A 86 7.13 5.73 10.66
C TYR A 86 8.21 5.17 9.74
N GLN A 87 8.38 5.70 8.54
CA GLN A 87 9.33 5.26 7.52
C GLN A 87 9.22 3.76 7.20
N PRO A 88 8.06 3.29 6.70
CA PRO A 88 7.91 1.90 6.32
C PRO A 88 8.82 1.50 5.17
N ASP A 89 9.21 0.25 5.13
CA ASP A 89 9.89 -0.37 3.99
C ASP A 89 8.94 -1.23 3.15
N ILE A 90 7.75 -1.54 3.68
CA ILE A 90 6.65 -2.13 2.92
C ILE A 90 5.32 -1.48 3.32
N ILE A 91 4.52 -1.17 2.31
CA ILE A 91 3.16 -0.64 2.48
C ILE A 91 2.20 -1.73 2.02
N ILE A 92 1.19 -2.03 2.84
CA ILE A 92 0.23 -3.10 2.57
C ILE A 92 -1.17 -2.52 2.59
N GLY A 93 -1.84 -2.51 1.44
CA GLY A 93 -3.25 -2.18 1.34
C GLY A 93 -4.10 -3.44 1.47
N ILE A 94 -5.04 -3.46 2.42
CA ILE A 94 -5.91 -4.61 2.69
C ILE A 94 -7.36 -4.15 2.57
N GLY A 95 -8.09 -4.71 1.64
CA GLY A 95 -9.49 -4.39 1.43
C GLY A 95 -9.93 -4.51 -0.02
N GLY A 96 -11.02 -3.85 -0.36
CA GLY A 96 -11.57 -3.82 -1.72
C GLY A 96 -10.83 -2.85 -2.63
N GLY A 97 -11.38 -2.65 -3.83
CA GLY A 97 -10.77 -1.81 -4.86
C GLY A 97 -10.49 -0.38 -4.43
N SER A 98 -11.41 0.22 -3.66
CA SER A 98 -11.23 1.60 -3.13
C SER A 98 -10.05 1.70 -2.18
N VAL A 99 -9.87 0.73 -1.30
CA VAL A 99 -8.73 0.68 -0.37
C VAL A 99 -7.44 0.45 -1.14
N MET A 100 -7.43 -0.46 -2.09
CA MET A 100 -6.25 -0.75 -2.91
C MET A 100 -5.81 0.48 -3.72
N SER A 101 -6.75 1.22 -4.29
CA SER A 101 -6.47 2.46 -5.01
C SER A 101 -5.92 3.54 -4.09
N ALA A 102 -6.50 3.68 -2.90
CA ALA A 102 -6.00 4.63 -1.90
C ALA A 102 -4.59 4.26 -1.43
N ALA A 103 -4.31 2.98 -1.22
CA ALA A 103 -2.98 2.52 -0.83
C ALA A 103 -1.93 2.83 -1.90
N LYS A 104 -2.26 2.66 -3.17
CA LYS A 104 -1.37 3.04 -4.29
C LYS A 104 -1.08 4.54 -4.28
N ALA A 105 -2.11 5.36 -4.08
CA ALA A 105 -1.97 6.81 -4.03
C ALA A 105 -1.12 7.25 -2.83
N MET A 106 -1.34 6.66 -1.67
CA MET A 106 -0.53 6.93 -0.48
C MET A 106 0.93 6.51 -0.67
N TRP A 107 1.17 5.38 -1.31
CA TRP A 107 2.51 4.93 -1.67
C TRP A 107 3.21 5.94 -2.58
N LEU A 108 2.53 6.42 -3.62
CA LEU A 108 3.05 7.45 -4.52
C LEU A 108 3.45 8.72 -3.76
N LEU A 109 2.58 9.18 -2.86
CA LEU A 109 2.86 10.35 -2.03
C LEU A 109 4.04 10.13 -1.08
N TYR A 110 4.14 8.96 -0.49
CA TYR A 110 5.26 8.63 0.40
C TYR A 110 6.60 8.66 -0.35
N GLU A 111 6.62 8.14 -1.56
CA GLU A 111 7.80 8.15 -2.42
C GLU A 111 8.12 9.55 -2.96
N ASN A 112 7.09 10.38 -3.18
CA ASN A 112 7.17 11.71 -3.76
C ASN A 112 6.30 12.71 -2.98
N PRO A 113 6.70 13.11 -1.76
CA PRO A 113 5.85 13.95 -0.89
C PRO A 113 5.46 15.31 -1.48
N GLU A 114 6.27 15.86 -2.40
CA GLU A 114 6.03 17.15 -3.06
C GLU A 114 5.11 17.03 -4.29
N MET A 115 4.66 15.83 -4.60
CA MET A 115 3.85 15.56 -5.79
C MET A 115 2.45 16.16 -5.68
N ASP A 116 1.97 16.75 -6.78
CA ASP A 116 0.56 17.13 -6.93
C ASP A 116 -0.26 15.91 -7.33
N LEU A 117 -0.90 15.28 -6.36
CA LEU A 117 -1.64 14.03 -6.55
C LEU A 117 -2.81 14.20 -7.52
N GLU A 118 -3.53 15.32 -7.45
CA GLU A 118 -4.66 15.60 -8.33
C GLU A 118 -4.21 15.75 -9.79
N ALA A 119 -3.10 16.44 -10.02
CA ALA A 119 -2.55 16.60 -11.36
C ALA A 119 -2.09 15.26 -11.93
N VAL A 120 -1.44 14.42 -11.14
CA VAL A 120 -1.03 13.08 -11.55
C VAL A 120 -2.24 12.22 -11.88
N ALA A 121 -3.26 12.20 -11.03
CA ALA A 121 -4.49 11.45 -11.26
C ALA A 121 -5.22 11.92 -12.52
N ALA A 122 -5.33 13.23 -12.75
CA ALA A 122 -5.96 13.80 -13.95
C ALA A 122 -5.20 13.38 -15.21
N LYS A 123 -3.88 13.38 -15.17
CA LYS A 123 -3.02 12.97 -16.27
C LYS A 123 -3.23 11.51 -16.66
N TYR A 124 -3.35 10.62 -15.67
CA TYR A 124 -3.56 9.19 -15.90
C TYR A 124 -4.99 8.84 -16.32
N ASN A 125 -5.94 9.72 -16.12
CA ASN A 125 -7.30 9.56 -16.64
C ASN A 125 -7.43 9.97 -18.11
N THR A 126 -6.36 10.46 -18.72
CA THR A 126 -6.36 10.82 -20.14
C THR A 126 -5.57 9.78 -20.95
N LEU A 127 -5.99 9.54 -22.19
CA LEU A 127 -5.33 8.63 -23.12
C LEU A 127 -3.95 9.15 -23.59
N ALA A 128 -3.59 10.36 -23.20
CA ALA A 128 -2.35 11.01 -23.61
C ALA A 128 -1.17 10.80 -22.62
N ALA A 129 -1.40 10.16 -21.48
CA ALA A 129 -0.35 9.91 -20.51
C ALA A 129 0.65 8.87 -21.03
N SER A 130 1.94 9.17 -20.90
CA SER A 130 3.00 8.21 -21.20
C SER A 130 3.59 7.65 -19.90
N ASP A 131 4.11 6.42 -19.97
CA ASP A 131 4.70 5.76 -18.80
C ASP A 131 5.92 6.52 -18.25
N ASN A 132 6.58 7.35 -19.07
CA ASN A 132 7.73 8.14 -18.67
C ASN A 132 7.40 9.30 -17.73
N ASP A 133 6.11 9.65 -17.63
CA ASP A 133 5.63 10.75 -16.81
C ASP A 133 5.20 10.30 -15.41
N PHE A 134 5.25 8.99 -15.13
CA PHE A 134 4.84 8.45 -13.84
C PHE A 134 5.93 8.72 -12.79
N PRO A 135 5.56 9.24 -11.60
CA PRO A 135 6.53 9.46 -10.54
C PRO A 135 7.26 8.17 -10.17
N ALA A 136 8.54 8.28 -9.86
CA ALA A 136 9.34 7.13 -9.46
C ALA A 136 8.83 6.55 -8.14
N THR A 137 8.81 5.22 -8.04
CA THR A 137 8.35 4.50 -6.86
C THR A 137 9.28 3.33 -6.51
N GLY A 138 9.12 2.80 -5.30
CA GLY A 138 9.85 1.61 -4.86
C GLY A 138 11.26 1.86 -4.37
N ARG A 139 11.67 3.12 -4.17
CA ARG A 139 12.97 3.48 -3.58
C ARG A 139 12.97 3.39 -2.07
N LYS A 140 11.88 3.85 -1.42
CA LYS A 140 11.72 3.86 0.04
C LYS A 140 10.99 2.62 0.52
N ALA A 141 9.93 2.24 -0.17
CA ALA A 141 9.08 1.13 0.20
C ALA A 141 8.54 0.39 -1.01
N LYS A 142 8.28 -0.89 -0.83
CA LYS A 142 7.51 -1.70 -1.78
C LYS A 142 6.02 -1.65 -1.42
N LEU A 143 5.18 -2.04 -2.36
CA LEU A 143 3.74 -2.08 -2.17
C LEU A 143 3.24 -3.52 -2.33
N ALA A 144 2.39 -3.95 -1.39
CA ALA A 144 1.63 -5.19 -1.49
C ALA A 144 0.14 -4.89 -1.32
N LEU A 145 -0.70 -5.60 -2.04
CA LEU A 145 -2.15 -5.44 -1.98
C LEU A 145 -2.79 -6.79 -1.64
N MET A 146 -3.75 -6.76 -0.74
CA MET A 146 -4.50 -7.94 -0.28
C MET A 146 -6.00 -7.68 -0.44
N ALA A 147 -6.65 -8.60 -1.08
CA ALA A 147 -8.11 -8.59 -1.21
C ALA A 147 -8.79 -9.37 -0.09
#